data_04b80a7a889f553cd2a46ba1a44dced7
#
_entry.id   04b80a7a889f553cd2a46ba1a44dced7
#
_cell.length_a   1.000
_cell.length_b   1.000
_cell.length_c   1.000
_cell.angle_alpha   90.00
_cell.angle_beta   90.00
_cell.angle_gamma   90.00
#
_symmetry.space_group_name_H-M   'P 1'
#
loop_
_entity.id
_entity.type
_entity.pdbx_description
1 polymer ?
#
loop_
_entity_poly.entity_id
_entity_poly.type
_entity_poly.pdbx_seq_one_letter_code
_entity_poly.pdbx_strand_id
1 'polypeptide(L)'
;LVGHICRKPIYRKTPFGREIADILVAVNRAYNKSDYIPCITWGRNARFCENVAVGTEVRIVGRVQSREYEKKHEDGTVEKKVAYEVSVASLEVANQEDNSEESKEENQEAI
;
A
#
# COMPACT_ATOMS: atom_id res chain seq x y z
N LEU A 1 6.16 9.57 -1.51
CA LEU A 1 5.41 8.79 -2.48
C LEU A 1 3.93 9.12 -2.35
N VAL A 2 3.35 9.62 -3.43
CA VAL A 2 1.92 9.92 -3.50
C VAL A 2 1.34 9.14 -4.66
N GLY A 3 0.26 8.40 -4.39
CA GLY A 3 -0.36 7.60 -5.43
C GLY A 3 -1.71 7.09 -4.98
N HIS A 4 -2.24 6.13 -5.73
CA HIS A 4 -3.56 5.58 -5.47
C HIS A 4 -3.47 4.09 -5.23
N ILE A 5 -4.25 3.61 -4.29
CA ILE A 5 -4.39 2.16 -4.06
C ILE A 5 -5.05 1.58 -5.31
N CYS A 6 -4.37 0.65 -5.98
CA CYS A 6 -4.88 0.15 -7.26
C CYS A 6 -5.44 -1.26 -7.18
N ARG A 7 -5.34 -1.91 -6.03
CA ARG A 7 -6.02 -3.19 -5.80
C ARG A 7 -6.30 -3.32 -4.31
N LYS A 8 -7.19 -4.23 -3.97
CA LYS A 8 -7.58 -4.42 -2.58
C LYS A 8 -6.37 -4.82 -1.74
N PRO A 9 -6.11 -4.13 -0.62
CA PRO A 9 -5.00 -4.48 0.26
C PRO A 9 -5.15 -5.90 0.80
N ILE A 10 -4.03 -6.57 0.97
CA ILE A 10 -4.00 -7.92 1.52
C ILE A 10 -3.51 -7.83 2.96
N TYR A 11 -4.44 -7.98 3.89
CA TYR A 11 -4.14 -7.92 5.32
C TYR A 11 -3.93 -9.34 5.84
N ARG A 12 -2.93 -9.50 6.71
CA ARG A 12 -2.70 -10.77 7.37
C ARG A 12 -2.08 -10.54 8.73
N LYS A 13 -2.19 -11.52 9.58
CA LYS A 13 -1.62 -11.47 10.91
C LYS A 13 -0.65 -12.64 11.03
N THR A 14 0.56 -12.36 11.51
CA THR A 14 1.56 -13.41 11.68
C THR A 14 1.21 -14.27 12.89
N PRO A 15 1.81 -15.48 13.02
CA PRO A 15 1.58 -16.30 14.20
C PRO A 15 1.95 -15.61 15.51
N PHE A 16 2.81 -14.60 15.44
CA PHE A 16 3.21 -13.85 16.64
C PHE A 16 2.35 -12.62 16.88
N GLY A 17 1.24 -12.50 16.16
CA GLY A 17 0.31 -11.41 16.38
C GLY A 17 0.65 -10.11 15.67
N ARG A 18 1.66 -10.08 14.81
CA ARG A 18 2.00 -8.88 14.05
C ARG A 18 1.04 -8.70 12.88
N GLU A 19 0.60 -7.49 12.71
CA GLU A 19 -0.29 -7.14 11.60
C GLU A 19 0.53 -6.64 10.43
N ILE A 20 0.24 -7.16 9.25
CA ILE A 20 0.94 -6.82 8.02
C ILE A 20 -0.11 -6.59 6.94
N ALA A 21 0.09 -5.59 6.10
CA ALA A 21 -0.75 -5.43 4.92
C ALA A 21 0.14 -5.09 3.73
N ASP A 22 -0.10 -5.82 2.65
CA ASP A 22 0.54 -5.56 1.37
C ASP A 22 -0.39 -4.72 0.52
N ILE A 23 0.11 -3.61 0.01
CA ILE A 23 -0.67 -2.73 -0.85
C ILE A 23 0.11 -2.47 -2.13
N LEU A 24 -0.62 -2.22 -3.20
CA LEU A 24 -0.03 -1.85 -4.48
C LEU A 24 -0.48 -0.43 -4.79
N VAL A 25 0.49 0.47 -4.93
CA VAL A 25 0.24 1.89 -5.11
C VAL A 25 0.63 2.29 -6.52
N ALA A 26 -0.32 2.86 -7.25
CA ALA A 26 -0.07 3.37 -8.58
C ALA A 26 0.37 4.83 -8.47
N VAL A 27 1.57 5.11 -8.98
CA VAL A 27 2.14 6.46 -8.97
C VAL A 27 2.23 6.93 -10.41
N ASN A 28 1.61 8.07 -10.70
CA ASN A 28 1.59 8.61 -12.04
C ASN A 28 2.90 9.33 -12.34
N ARG A 29 3.39 9.12 -13.55
CA ARG A 29 4.55 9.82 -14.06
C ARG A 29 4.14 10.68 -15.25
N ALA A 30 5.09 11.49 -15.73
CA ALA A 30 4.88 12.26 -16.96
C ALA A 30 4.53 11.35 -18.13
N TYR A 31 3.84 11.91 -19.11
CA TYR A 31 3.47 11.22 -20.36
C TYR A 31 2.51 10.05 -20.14
N ASN A 32 1.60 10.19 -19.17
CA ASN A 32 0.54 9.21 -18.92
C ASN A 32 1.05 7.83 -18.58
N LYS A 33 2.21 7.75 -17.96
CA LYS A 33 2.76 6.48 -17.49
C LYS A 33 2.54 6.34 -15.99
N SER A 34 2.43 5.11 -15.54
CA SER A 34 2.24 4.82 -14.11
C SER A 34 3.21 3.75 -13.69
N ASP A 35 3.73 3.91 -12.48
CA ASP A 35 4.51 2.87 -11.83
C ASP A 35 3.66 2.24 -10.77
N TYR A 36 3.74 0.92 -10.65
CA TYR A 36 3.00 0.16 -9.65
C TYR A 36 3.97 -0.28 -8.58
N ILE A 37 3.88 0.35 -7.42
CA ILE A 37 4.88 0.19 -6.36
C ILE A 37 4.32 -0.69 -5.26
N PRO A 38 4.89 -1.88 -5.05
CA PRO A 38 4.47 -2.69 -3.90
C PRO A 38 4.97 -2.07 -2.60
N CYS A 39 4.08 -1.99 -1.63
CA CYS A 39 4.39 -1.43 -0.33
C CYS A 39 3.97 -2.41 0.74
N ILE A 40 4.75 -2.46 1.82
CA ILE A 40 4.41 -3.30 2.95
C ILE A 40 4.23 -2.41 4.17
N THR A 41 3.13 -2.62 4.90
CA THR A 41 2.80 -1.86 6.09
C THR A 41 2.73 -2.80 7.28
N TRP A 42 2.93 -2.22 8.48
CA TRP A 42 3.02 -2.98 9.73
C TRP A 42 2.15 -2.33 10.79
N GLY A 43 1.63 -3.14 11.69
CA GLY A 43 0.96 -2.65 12.88
C GLY A 43 -0.25 -1.79 12.57
N ARG A 44 -0.25 -0.59 13.13
CA ARG A 44 -1.38 0.33 12.98
C ARG A 44 -1.64 0.67 11.51
N ASN A 45 -0.58 0.88 10.74
CA ASN A 45 -0.76 1.19 9.32
C ASN A 45 -1.37 0.02 8.57
N ALA A 46 -0.98 -1.20 8.92
CA ALA A 46 -1.56 -2.38 8.29
C ALA A 46 -3.05 -2.49 8.62
N ARG A 47 -3.40 -2.27 9.89
CA ARG A 47 -4.79 -2.31 10.31
C ARG A 47 -5.62 -1.27 9.58
N PHE A 48 -5.06 -0.07 9.43
CA PHE A 48 -5.72 0.99 8.69
C PHE A 48 -5.98 0.59 7.25
N CYS A 49 -4.98 -0.05 6.61
CA CYS A 49 -5.10 -0.44 5.20
C CYS A 49 -6.15 -1.51 4.96
N GLU A 50 -6.50 -2.27 5.99
CA GLU A 50 -7.49 -3.34 5.84
C GLU A 50 -8.80 -2.81 5.26
N ASN A 51 -9.17 -1.58 5.60
CA ASN A 51 -10.44 -1.00 5.20
C ASN A 51 -10.32 0.12 4.17
N VAL A 52 -9.15 0.28 3.57
CA VAL A 52 -8.96 1.34 2.59
C VAL A 52 -9.46 0.86 1.23
N ALA A 53 -10.26 1.69 0.58
CA ALA A 53 -10.87 1.34 -0.70
C ALA A 53 -9.88 1.51 -1.85
N VAL A 54 -10.07 0.70 -2.89
CA VAL A 54 -9.33 0.86 -4.15
C VAL A 54 -9.66 2.24 -4.71
N GLY A 55 -8.64 2.92 -5.22
CA GLY A 55 -8.79 4.27 -5.76
C GLY A 55 -8.47 5.37 -4.77
N THR A 56 -8.28 5.01 -3.49
CA THR A 56 -7.95 6.00 -2.47
C THR A 56 -6.56 6.56 -2.72
N GLU A 57 -6.44 7.88 -2.67
CA GLU A 57 -5.14 8.54 -2.79
C GLU A 57 -4.44 8.53 -1.45
N VAL A 58 -3.19 8.06 -1.44
CA VAL A 58 -2.41 7.93 -0.22
C VAL A 58 -1.08 8.63 -0.38
N ARG A 59 -0.59 9.14 0.75
CA ARG A 59 0.75 9.71 0.84
C ARG A 59 1.55 8.83 1.77
N ILE A 60 2.69 8.36 1.26
CA ILE A 60 3.49 7.37 1.96
C ILE A 60 4.89 7.89 2.16
N VAL A 61 5.39 7.76 3.38
CA VAL A 61 6.79 7.98 3.70
C VAL A 61 7.36 6.65 4.15
N GLY A 62 8.46 6.25 3.53
CA GLY A 62 9.08 4.97 3.85
C GLY A 62 10.40 4.87 3.12
N ARG A 63 10.91 3.66 3.06
CA ARG A 63 12.17 3.44 2.38
C ARG A 63 12.05 2.23 1.46
N VAL A 64 12.81 2.25 0.39
CA VAL A 64 12.90 1.13 -0.54
C VAL A 64 13.78 0.06 0.09
N GLN A 65 13.33 -1.17 0.03
CA GLN A 65 14.14 -2.30 0.47
C GLN A 65 14.04 -3.41 -0.56
N SER A 66 15.03 -4.26 -0.59
CA SER A 66 15.03 -5.41 -1.47
C SER A 66 14.84 -6.66 -0.65
N ARG A 67 14.30 -7.67 -1.32
CA ARG A 67 14.03 -8.95 -0.70
C ARG A 67 14.35 -10.03 -1.71
N GLU A 68 15.15 -11.00 -1.30
CA GLU A 68 15.46 -12.15 -2.15
C GLU A 68 14.38 -13.21 -1.97
N TYR A 69 14.04 -13.86 -3.06
CA TYR A 69 13.11 -14.98 -3.02
C TYR A 69 13.48 -15.95 -4.12
N GLU A 70 12.97 -17.18 -4.02
CA GLU A 70 13.21 -18.21 -4.98
C GLU A 70 11.94 -18.51 -5.75
N LYS A 71 12.10 -18.66 -7.05
CA LYS A 71 10.99 -19.06 -7.92
C LYS A 71 11.29 -20.44 -8.47
N LYS A 72 10.39 -21.39 -8.21
CA LYS A 72 10.50 -22.73 -8.76
C LYS A 72 9.84 -22.80 -10.11
N HIS A 73 10.55 -23.38 -11.06
CA HIS A 73 10.00 -23.61 -12.39
C HIS A 73 9.47 -25.03 -12.50
N GLU A 74 8.62 -25.26 -13.50
CA GLU A 74 8.01 -26.56 -13.68
C GLU A 74 9.02 -27.66 -13.95
N ASP A 75 10.16 -27.32 -14.53
CA ASP A 75 11.20 -28.29 -14.83
C ASP A 75 12.07 -28.64 -13.63
N GLY A 76 11.74 -28.12 -12.45
CA GLY A 76 12.47 -28.42 -11.23
C GLY A 76 13.59 -27.48 -10.92
N THR A 77 13.89 -26.54 -11.82
CA THR A 77 14.96 -25.56 -11.55
C THR A 77 14.45 -24.48 -10.60
N VAL A 78 15.40 -23.86 -9.89
CA VAL A 78 15.11 -22.79 -8.94
C VAL A 78 15.89 -21.57 -9.37
N GLU A 79 15.19 -20.44 -9.45
CA GLU A 79 15.80 -19.18 -9.84
C GLU A 79 15.74 -18.22 -8.66
N LYS A 80 16.88 -17.62 -8.31
CA LYS A 80 16.92 -16.60 -7.28
C LYS A 80 16.56 -15.26 -7.89
N LYS A 81 15.61 -14.56 -7.25
CA LYS A 81 15.15 -13.27 -7.72
C LYS A 81 15.17 -12.26 -6.60
N VAL A 82 15.21 -10.99 -7.00
CA VAL A 82 15.17 -9.88 -6.05
C VAL A 82 13.92 -9.05 -6.36
N ALA A 83 13.13 -8.80 -5.33
CA ALA A 83 11.99 -7.91 -5.43
C ALA A 83 12.28 -6.65 -4.63
N TYR A 84 11.76 -5.52 -5.11
CA TYR A 84 11.88 -4.26 -4.42
C TYR A 84 10.51 -3.83 -3.94
N GLU A 85 10.47 -3.28 -2.74
CA GLU A 85 9.22 -2.83 -2.14
C GLU A 85 9.50 -1.65 -1.24
N VAL A 86 8.47 -0.90 -0.90
CA VAL A 86 8.60 0.22 0.03
C VAL A 86 8.11 -0.24 1.40
N SER A 87 9.00 -0.15 2.38
CA SER A 87 8.64 -0.38 3.77
C SER A 87 8.07 0.92 4.31
N VAL A 88 6.78 0.91 4.65
CA VAL A 88 6.06 2.13 4.99
C VAL A 88 6.31 2.50 6.43
N ALA A 89 6.79 3.72 6.65
CA ALA A 89 6.93 4.28 7.98
C ALA A 89 5.70 5.09 8.36
N SER A 90 5.11 5.79 7.40
CA SER A 90 3.96 6.66 7.63
C SER A 90 3.04 6.60 6.43
N LEU A 91 1.74 6.54 6.67
CA LEU A 91 0.75 6.48 5.61
C LEU A 91 -0.43 7.38 5.97
N GLU A 92 -0.81 8.23 5.04
CA GLU A 92 -1.96 9.13 5.20
C GLU A 92 -2.83 9.03 3.97
N VAL A 93 -4.13 9.21 4.17
CA VAL A 93 -5.05 9.40 3.06
C VAL A 93 -4.96 10.88 2.65
N ALA A 94 -4.50 11.09 1.41
CA ALA A 94 -4.22 12.45 0.95
C ALA A 94 -5.51 13.18 0.56
N ASN A 95 -6.57 12.45 0.16
CA ASN A 95 -7.83 13.05 -0.25
C ASN A 95 -8.96 12.31 0.45
N GLN A 96 -9.43 12.84 1.59
CA GLN A 96 -10.44 12.22 2.45
C GLN A 96 -11.74 13.03 2.34
N GLU A 97 -12.74 12.54 1.72
CA GLU A 97 -14.03 13.18 1.62
C GLU A 97 -15.06 12.50 2.47
N ASP A 98 -14.92 12.80 2.40
CA ASP A 98 -15.54 12.28 2.94
C ASP A 98 -16.32 12.00 3.11
N ASN A 99 -16.32 11.60 3.20
CA ASN A 99 -16.74 11.43 3.33
C ASN A 99 -17.45 11.59 3.60
N SER A 100 -17.71 11.66 3.66
CA SER A 100 -17.88 11.94 3.80
C SER A 100 -18.43 12.27 4.07
N GLU A 101 -18.87 12.37 4.07
CA GLU A 101 -18.81 12.90 4.25
C GLU A 101 -18.84 13.06 4.90
N GLU A 102 -19.07 12.99 5.09
CA GLU A 102 -18.54 13.28 5.55
C GLU A 102 -18.34 13.72 5.95
N SER A 103 -18.69 13.73 6.11
CA SER A 103 -17.96 14.32 6.39
C SER A 103 -18.12 14.95 6.54
N LYS A 104 -18.45 15.14 6.46
CA LYS A 104 -18.23 15.92 6.49
C LYS A 104 -18.39 16.37 6.93
N GLU A 105 -19.05 16.47 6.91
CA GLU A 105 -18.75 17.05 7.19
C GLU A 105 -18.58 17.28 7.82
N GLU A 106 -18.87 17.41 8.06
CA GLU A 106 -18.28 17.80 8.46
C GLU A 106 -17.95 18.19 8.69
N ASN A 107 -18.29 18.16 8.74
CA ASN A 107 -17.60 18.75 8.87
C ASN A 107 -17.51 19.26 8.91
N GLN A 108 -17.87 19.42 8.48
CA GLN A 108 -17.45 20.06 8.37
C GLN A 108 -17.29 20.55 8.63
N GLU A 109 -17.88 20.77 8.51
CA GLU A 109 -17.38 21.32 8.58
C GLU A 109 -17.02 21.78 8.77
N ALA A 110 -17.64 21.99 8.62
CA ALA A 110 -16.97 22.48 8.55
C ALA A 110 -16.72 22.90 8.68
N ILE A 111 -16.90 23.17 8.58
CA ILE A 111 -16.36 23.58 8.39
C ILE A 111 -16.15 23.69 8.58
#